data_992de4dfe8242ff7f581a969129fa654
#
_entry.id   992de4dfe8242ff7f581a969129fa654
#
_cell.length_a   1.000
_cell.length_b   1.000
_cell.length_c   1.000
_cell.angle_alpha   90.00
_cell.angle_beta   90.00
_cell.angle_gamma   90.00
#
_symmetry.space_group_name_H-M   'P 1'
#
loop_
_entity.id
_entity.type
_entity.pdbx_description
1 polymer ?
#
loop_
_entity_poly.entity_id
_entity_poly.type
_entity_poly.pdbx_seq_one_letter_code
_entity_poly.pdbx_strand_id
1 'polypeptide(L)'
;MMELMDVIRKRRSVRSFRSDPIPDHVLLEILEAGQLSPSGGNGQNRYFGVVKDERIKEELAKAAGNQEWIATAPVVIAYCTSIDVDLKDLPKDNFGLVVNKDRFGEDFLDYMNQYPDRRAVKKLWNNANPLIPGQHIFLAAVNHGLSGCWIGHLDTDRAGEILN
;
A
#
# COMPACT_ATOMS: atom_id res chain seq x y z
N MET A 1 -5.23 -19.49 -15.60
CA MET A 1 -5.41 -18.04 -15.32
C MET A 1 -6.81 -17.64 -15.72
N MET A 2 -7.45 -16.77 -14.94
CA MET A 2 -8.78 -16.23 -15.26
C MET A 2 -8.65 -15.03 -16.19
N GLU A 3 -9.69 -14.76 -16.97
CA GLU A 3 -9.80 -13.50 -17.72
C GLU A 3 -9.94 -12.32 -16.74
N LEU A 4 -9.34 -11.16 -17.08
CA LEU A 4 -9.30 -9.99 -16.19
C LEU A 4 -10.66 -9.58 -15.66
N MET A 5 -11.68 -9.56 -16.52
CA MET A 5 -13.02 -9.17 -16.11
C MET A 5 -13.66 -10.18 -15.14
N ASP A 6 -13.31 -11.45 -15.24
CA ASP A 6 -13.78 -12.47 -14.30
C ASP A 6 -13.10 -12.33 -12.93
N VAL A 7 -11.81 -11.99 -12.90
CA VAL A 7 -11.09 -11.65 -11.66
C VAL A 7 -11.79 -10.47 -10.97
N ILE A 8 -12.06 -9.39 -11.71
CA ILE A 8 -12.73 -8.20 -11.18
C ILE A 8 -14.12 -8.53 -10.63
N ARG A 9 -14.90 -9.34 -11.37
CA ARG A 9 -16.25 -9.75 -10.96
C ARG A 9 -16.26 -10.68 -9.76
N LYS A 10 -15.25 -11.54 -9.61
CA LYS A 10 -15.12 -12.49 -8.50
C LYS A 10 -14.60 -11.85 -7.22
N ARG A 11 -13.86 -10.74 -7.30
CA ARG A 11 -13.33 -10.05 -6.13
C ARG A 11 -14.45 -9.73 -5.13
N ARG A 12 -14.28 -10.14 -3.89
CA ARG A 12 -15.16 -9.81 -2.76
C ARG A 12 -14.31 -9.41 -1.55
N SER A 13 -14.88 -8.59 -0.67
CA SER A 13 -14.30 -8.31 0.65
C SER A 13 -14.68 -9.41 1.61
N VAL A 14 -13.77 -10.37 1.80
CA VAL A 14 -13.94 -11.52 2.68
C VAL A 14 -13.34 -11.21 4.04
N ARG A 15 -14.04 -11.53 5.12
CA ARG A 15 -13.65 -11.29 6.52
C ARG A 15 -13.71 -12.55 7.38
N SER A 16 -13.57 -13.69 6.75
CA SER A 16 -13.40 -15.00 7.40
C SER A 16 -12.45 -15.81 6.55
N PHE A 17 -11.35 -16.23 7.11
CA PHE A 17 -10.27 -16.86 6.39
C PHE A 17 -10.02 -18.27 6.91
N ARG A 18 -9.54 -19.13 6.03
CA ARG A 18 -8.97 -20.42 6.39
C ARG A 18 -7.54 -20.19 6.86
N SER A 19 -7.07 -21.05 7.75
CA SER A 19 -5.71 -20.99 8.30
C SER A 19 -4.64 -21.61 7.39
N ASP A 20 -5.05 -22.15 6.22
CA ASP A 20 -4.11 -22.78 5.30
C ASP A 20 -3.02 -21.79 4.85
N PRO A 21 -1.75 -22.15 4.90
CA PRO A 21 -0.68 -21.27 4.49
C PRO A 21 -0.72 -20.98 2.98
N ILE A 22 -0.40 -19.75 2.61
CA ILE A 22 -0.23 -19.39 1.22
C ILE A 22 1.18 -19.82 0.79
N PRO A 23 1.34 -20.61 -0.29
CA PRO A 23 2.67 -20.96 -0.80
C PRO A 23 3.51 -19.74 -1.15
N ASP A 24 4.79 -19.76 -0.80
CA ASP A 24 5.67 -18.60 -0.98
C ASP A 24 5.78 -18.14 -2.44
N HIS A 25 5.76 -19.07 -3.41
CA HIS A 25 5.79 -18.69 -4.83
C HIS A 25 4.53 -17.92 -5.25
N VAL A 26 3.35 -18.30 -4.73
CA VAL A 26 2.09 -17.57 -4.98
C VAL A 26 2.16 -16.19 -4.36
N LEU A 27 2.68 -16.09 -3.13
CA LEU A 27 2.82 -14.81 -2.45
C LEU A 27 3.78 -13.87 -3.21
N LEU A 28 4.90 -14.40 -3.73
CA LEU A 28 5.85 -13.62 -4.52
C LEU A 28 5.22 -13.11 -5.83
N GLU A 29 4.47 -13.92 -6.56
CA GLU A 29 3.76 -13.49 -7.77
C GLU A 29 2.72 -12.40 -7.48
N ILE A 30 2.02 -12.50 -6.35
CA ILE A 30 1.06 -11.48 -5.90
C ILE A 30 1.77 -10.16 -5.58
N LEU A 31 2.91 -10.21 -4.90
CA LEU A 31 3.71 -9.01 -4.58
C LEU A 31 4.33 -8.39 -5.83
N GLU A 32 4.78 -9.21 -6.77
CA GLU A 32 5.29 -8.74 -8.07
C GLU A 32 4.24 -7.91 -8.82
N ALA A 33 2.97 -8.35 -8.82
CA ALA A 33 1.89 -7.58 -9.41
C ALA A 33 1.77 -6.16 -8.82
N GLY A 34 2.01 -6.02 -7.52
CA GLY A 34 2.10 -4.72 -6.86
C GLY A 34 3.32 -3.91 -7.30
N GLN A 35 4.45 -4.55 -7.47
CA GLN A 35 5.69 -3.90 -7.91
C GLN A 35 5.59 -3.38 -9.36
N LEU A 36 4.91 -4.09 -10.22
CA LEU A 36 4.66 -3.71 -11.61
C LEU A 36 3.64 -2.57 -11.77
N SER A 37 2.99 -2.13 -10.70
CA SER A 37 2.04 -1.03 -10.76
C SER A 37 2.74 0.31 -11.06
N PRO A 38 2.08 1.25 -11.74
CA PRO A 38 2.65 2.58 -11.97
C PRO A 38 2.78 3.36 -10.66
N SER A 39 3.70 4.34 -10.65
CA SER A 39 3.81 5.33 -9.58
C SER A 39 4.01 6.74 -10.15
N GLY A 40 3.56 7.76 -9.43
CA GLY A 40 3.71 9.14 -9.83
C GLY A 40 5.19 9.48 -10.05
N GLY A 41 5.53 10.04 -11.22
CA GLY A 41 6.91 10.37 -11.59
C GLY A 41 7.88 9.17 -11.53
N ASN A 42 7.37 7.93 -11.61
CA ASN A 42 8.15 6.71 -11.39
C ASN A 42 8.93 6.70 -10.05
N GLY A 43 8.39 7.38 -9.04
CA GLY A 43 9.05 7.55 -7.74
C GLY A 43 9.23 6.27 -6.94
N GLN A 44 8.43 5.23 -7.24
CA GLN A 44 8.53 3.88 -6.65
C GLN A 44 8.63 3.85 -5.11
N ASN A 45 8.15 4.90 -4.45
CA ASN A 45 8.19 5.05 -3.00
C ASN A 45 7.08 4.21 -2.35
N ARG A 46 7.25 2.90 -2.39
CA ARG A 46 6.32 1.92 -1.85
C ARG A 46 7.05 0.68 -1.37
N TYR A 47 6.58 0.15 -0.26
CA TYR A 47 7.10 -1.07 0.34
C TYR A 47 5.94 -1.99 0.71
N PHE A 48 6.17 -3.29 0.70
CA PHE A 48 5.17 -4.29 1.08
C PHE A 48 5.71 -5.09 2.25
N GLY A 49 5.09 -4.92 3.41
CA GLY A 49 5.35 -5.76 4.58
C GLY A 49 4.47 -7.02 4.52
N VAL A 50 5.08 -8.18 4.65
CA VAL A 50 4.37 -9.47 4.71
C VAL A 50 4.33 -9.94 6.15
N VAL A 51 3.16 -9.90 6.76
CA VAL A 51 2.95 -10.25 8.17
C VAL A 51 2.33 -11.62 8.26
N LYS A 52 3.09 -12.61 8.78
CA LYS A 52 2.66 -13.98 9.08
C LYS A 52 2.58 -14.21 10.58
N ASP A 53 3.31 -13.45 11.39
CA ASP A 53 3.33 -13.58 12.85
C ASP A 53 1.96 -13.29 13.46
N GLU A 54 1.45 -14.20 14.26
CA GLU A 54 0.11 -14.12 14.85
C GLU A 54 -0.04 -12.94 15.80
N ARG A 55 0.98 -12.67 16.63
CA ARG A 55 0.96 -11.56 17.60
C ARG A 55 0.92 -10.22 16.89
N ILE A 56 1.71 -10.07 15.83
CA ILE A 56 1.71 -8.83 15.02
C ILE A 56 0.35 -8.64 14.35
N LYS A 57 -0.25 -9.71 13.80
CA LYS A 57 -1.61 -9.63 13.21
C LYS A 57 -2.67 -9.23 14.23
N GLU A 58 -2.59 -9.75 15.47
CA GLU A 58 -3.48 -9.35 16.57
C GLU A 58 -3.34 -7.87 16.93
N GLU A 59 -2.09 -7.36 17.04
CA GLU A 59 -1.86 -5.94 17.31
C GLU A 59 -2.36 -5.05 16.18
N LEU A 60 -2.17 -5.45 14.92
CA LEU A 60 -2.74 -4.76 13.76
C LEU A 60 -4.27 -4.77 13.77
N ALA A 61 -4.90 -5.87 14.19
CA ALA A 61 -6.35 -5.96 14.35
C ALA A 61 -6.86 -4.96 15.38
N LYS A 62 -6.15 -4.79 16.50
CA LYS A 62 -6.45 -3.76 17.51
C LYS A 62 -6.28 -2.34 16.97
N ALA A 63 -5.18 -2.09 16.24
CA ALA A 63 -4.93 -0.80 15.59
C ALA A 63 -5.97 -0.47 14.51
N ALA A 64 -6.63 -1.49 13.97
CA ALA A 64 -7.72 -1.37 13.00
C ALA A 64 -9.12 -1.28 13.64
N GLY A 65 -9.22 -0.85 14.88
CA GLY A 65 -10.50 -0.72 15.59
C GLY A 65 -11.08 -2.04 16.09
N ASN A 66 -10.23 -2.94 16.56
CA ASN A 66 -10.57 -4.28 17.06
C ASN A 66 -11.27 -5.16 16.03
N GLN A 67 -10.82 -5.12 14.77
CA GLN A 67 -11.31 -6.00 13.73
C GLN A 67 -10.64 -7.38 13.80
N GLU A 68 -11.08 -8.23 14.70
CA GLU A 68 -10.48 -9.54 15.03
C GLU A 68 -10.29 -10.46 13.83
N TRP A 69 -11.14 -10.36 12.80
CA TRP A 69 -11.02 -11.13 11.57
C TRP A 69 -9.67 -10.94 10.85
N ILE A 70 -8.97 -9.81 11.07
CA ILE A 70 -7.66 -9.53 10.49
C ILE A 70 -6.63 -10.56 10.98
N ALA A 71 -6.66 -10.90 12.27
CA ALA A 71 -5.76 -11.87 12.85
C ALA A 71 -5.99 -13.31 12.33
N THR A 72 -7.19 -13.61 11.82
CA THR A 72 -7.50 -14.95 11.27
C THR A 72 -6.92 -15.19 9.88
N ALA A 73 -6.49 -14.14 9.18
CA ALA A 73 -5.90 -14.29 7.86
C ALA A 73 -4.53 -14.98 7.94
N PRO A 74 -4.19 -15.90 7.02
CA PRO A 74 -2.85 -16.50 6.98
C PRO A 74 -1.74 -15.49 6.73
N VAL A 75 -2.05 -14.41 6.01
CA VAL A 75 -1.12 -13.31 5.71
C VAL A 75 -1.86 -11.99 5.75
N VAL A 76 -1.24 -10.98 6.34
CA VAL A 76 -1.61 -9.56 6.19
C VAL A 76 -0.52 -8.88 5.39
N ILE A 77 -0.90 -8.15 4.34
CA ILE A 77 0.04 -7.37 3.53
C ILE A 77 -0.12 -5.90 3.92
N ALA A 78 0.92 -5.34 4.51
CA ALA A 78 1.01 -3.92 4.83
C ALA A 78 1.57 -3.15 3.64
N TYR A 79 0.85 -2.12 3.22
CA TYR A 79 1.31 -1.20 2.18
C TYR A 79 1.93 0.00 2.86
N CYS A 80 3.23 0.17 2.69
CA CYS A 80 4.00 1.22 3.33
C CYS A 80 4.57 2.20 2.31
N THR A 81 4.72 3.44 2.73
CA THR A 81 5.43 4.48 1.99
C THR A 81 6.27 5.29 2.98
N SER A 82 7.41 5.82 2.55
CA SER A 82 8.19 6.72 3.39
C SER A 82 7.46 8.05 3.53
N ILE A 83 7.25 8.49 4.77
CA ILE A 83 6.63 9.79 5.09
C ILE A 83 7.66 10.89 5.35
N ASP A 84 8.94 10.52 5.52
CA ASP A 84 9.98 11.45 5.96
C ASP A 84 10.77 12.10 4.83
N VAL A 85 10.43 11.78 3.58
CA VAL A 85 11.06 12.44 2.43
C VAL A 85 10.43 13.81 2.23
N ASP A 86 11.10 14.86 2.67
CA ASP A 86 10.78 16.22 2.21
C ASP A 86 11.20 16.35 0.74
N LEU A 87 10.37 16.99 -0.08
CA LEU A 87 10.72 17.26 -1.49
C LEU A 87 12.04 18.01 -1.61
N LYS A 88 12.43 18.79 -0.58
CA LYS A 88 13.68 19.50 -0.51
C LYS A 88 14.91 18.62 -0.31
N ASP A 89 14.71 17.44 0.27
CA ASP A 89 15.76 16.48 0.59
C ASP A 89 15.99 15.46 -0.54
N LEU A 90 15.14 15.49 -1.55
CA LEU A 90 15.31 14.65 -2.73
C LEU A 90 16.53 15.10 -3.56
N PRO A 91 17.29 14.16 -4.14
CA PRO A 91 18.35 14.48 -5.07
C PRO A 91 17.85 15.40 -6.18
N LYS A 92 18.66 16.38 -6.59
CA LYS A 92 18.28 17.37 -7.63
C LYS A 92 17.93 16.73 -8.98
N ASP A 93 18.46 15.55 -9.24
CA ASP A 93 18.20 14.71 -10.41
C ASP A 93 17.04 13.73 -10.23
N ASN A 94 16.32 13.81 -9.10
CA ASN A 94 15.14 12.99 -8.90
C ASN A 94 14.14 13.21 -10.05
N PHE A 95 13.80 12.12 -10.73
CA PHE A 95 12.97 12.18 -11.94
C PHE A 95 11.63 12.93 -11.72
N GLY A 96 10.98 12.68 -10.57
CA GLY A 96 9.72 13.35 -10.23
C GLY A 96 9.89 14.86 -10.04
N LEU A 97 10.99 15.32 -9.42
CA LEU A 97 11.29 16.74 -9.26
C LEU A 97 11.58 17.39 -10.60
N VAL A 98 12.42 16.79 -11.43
CA VAL A 98 12.79 17.31 -12.76
C VAL A 98 11.56 17.46 -13.63
N VAL A 99 10.70 16.44 -13.73
CA VAL A 99 9.48 16.48 -14.54
C VAL A 99 8.47 17.52 -14.01
N ASN A 100 8.34 17.66 -12.70
CA ASN A 100 7.42 18.65 -12.13
C ASN A 100 7.92 20.09 -12.37
N LYS A 101 9.22 20.34 -12.23
CA LYS A 101 9.82 21.65 -12.57
C LYS A 101 9.63 21.99 -14.04
N ASP A 102 9.85 21.03 -14.93
CA ASP A 102 9.69 21.23 -16.39
C ASP A 102 8.24 21.53 -16.76
N ARG A 103 7.28 20.84 -16.15
CA ARG A 103 5.84 20.98 -16.48
C ARG A 103 5.16 22.17 -15.83
N PHE A 104 5.54 22.53 -14.61
CA PHE A 104 4.80 23.49 -13.78
C PHE A 104 5.63 24.69 -13.34
N GLY A 105 6.92 24.74 -13.70
CA GLY A 105 7.85 25.80 -13.30
C GLY A 105 8.46 25.60 -11.91
N GLU A 106 9.43 26.44 -11.59
CA GLU A 106 10.13 26.36 -10.30
C GLU A 106 9.24 26.69 -9.10
N ASP A 107 8.30 27.60 -9.29
CA ASP A 107 7.35 28.04 -8.26
C ASP A 107 6.38 26.92 -7.81
N PHE A 108 6.25 25.84 -8.58
CA PHE A 108 5.38 24.72 -8.23
C PHE A 108 5.80 24.03 -6.92
N LEU A 109 7.09 23.86 -6.70
CA LEU A 109 7.59 23.30 -5.45
C LEU A 109 7.31 24.23 -4.27
N ASP A 110 7.42 25.55 -4.47
CA ASP A 110 7.08 26.54 -3.46
C ASP A 110 5.58 26.58 -3.19
N TYR A 111 4.74 26.46 -4.23
CA TYR A 111 3.29 26.29 -4.08
C TYR A 111 2.94 25.05 -3.25
N MET A 112 3.52 23.90 -3.56
CA MET A 112 3.31 22.66 -2.80
C MET A 112 3.80 22.78 -1.35
N ASN A 113 4.82 23.62 -1.11
CA ASN A 113 5.35 23.91 0.22
C ASN A 113 4.49 24.92 1.03
N GLN A 114 3.66 25.71 0.37
CA GLN A 114 2.79 26.72 0.98
C GLN A 114 1.42 26.20 1.41
N TYR A 115 1.08 24.94 1.11
CA TYR A 115 -0.19 24.38 1.56
C TYR A 115 -0.31 24.50 3.09
N PRO A 116 -1.46 24.99 3.61
CA PRO A 116 -1.57 25.38 5.01
C PRO A 116 -1.43 24.20 5.99
N ASP A 117 -1.65 22.97 5.54
CA ASP A 117 -1.39 21.76 6.34
C ASP A 117 -0.56 20.76 5.52
N ARG A 118 0.76 20.95 5.57
CA ARG A 118 1.72 20.05 4.93
C ARG A 118 1.56 18.59 5.39
N ARG A 119 1.19 18.39 6.66
CA ARG A 119 1.01 17.04 7.22
C ARG A 119 -0.18 16.33 6.60
N ALA A 120 -1.31 17.03 6.42
CA ALA A 120 -2.50 16.48 5.78
C ALA A 120 -2.26 16.17 4.30
N VAL A 121 -1.62 17.10 3.57
CA VAL A 121 -1.26 16.89 2.15
C VAL A 121 -0.28 15.73 2.02
N LYS A 122 0.74 15.65 2.87
CA LYS A 122 1.71 14.56 2.90
C LYS A 122 1.04 13.22 3.21
N LYS A 123 0.12 13.17 4.20
CA LYS A 123 -0.68 11.99 4.50
C LYS A 123 -1.57 11.57 3.31
N LEU A 124 -2.19 12.52 2.63
CA LEU A 124 -3.03 12.23 1.46
C LEU A 124 -2.21 11.63 0.30
N TRP A 125 -1.08 12.23 -0.05
CA TRP A 125 -0.15 11.70 -1.05
C TRP A 125 0.33 10.29 -0.72
N ASN A 126 0.75 10.11 0.52
CA ASN A 126 1.30 8.84 0.99
C ASN A 126 0.24 7.75 1.03
N ASN A 127 -1.01 8.08 1.36
CA ASN A 127 -2.12 7.14 1.31
C ASN A 127 -2.54 6.80 -0.12
N ALA A 128 -2.41 7.71 -1.08
CA ALA A 128 -2.76 7.45 -2.47
C ALA A 128 -1.77 6.51 -3.18
N ASN A 129 -0.47 6.63 -2.87
CA ASN A 129 0.58 5.84 -3.51
C ASN A 129 0.42 4.31 -3.34
N PRO A 130 0.04 3.77 -2.17
CA PRO A 130 -0.15 2.33 -2.00
C PRO A 130 -1.47 1.79 -2.57
N LEU A 131 -2.43 2.63 -2.95
CA LEU A 131 -3.75 2.17 -3.42
C LEU A 131 -3.66 1.44 -4.77
N ILE A 132 -2.88 1.96 -5.72
CA ILE A 132 -2.73 1.33 -7.04
C ILE A 132 -2.05 -0.04 -6.91
N PRO A 133 -0.84 -0.14 -6.31
CA PRO A 133 -0.20 -1.44 -6.12
C PRO A 133 -1.06 -2.40 -5.28
N GLY A 134 -1.73 -1.90 -4.27
CA GLY A 134 -2.61 -2.73 -3.45
C GLY A 134 -3.78 -3.32 -4.22
N GLN A 135 -4.37 -2.57 -5.16
CA GLN A 135 -5.40 -3.14 -6.03
C GLN A 135 -4.83 -4.19 -6.98
N HIS A 136 -3.61 -4.01 -7.51
CA HIS A 136 -2.95 -5.04 -8.33
C HIS A 136 -2.71 -6.32 -7.53
N ILE A 137 -2.16 -6.21 -6.32
CA ILE A 137 -1.98 -7.33 -5.39
C ILE A 137 -3.29 -8.05 -5.13
N PHE A 138 -4.37 -7.30 -4.86
CA PHE A 138 -5.67 -7.91 -4.58
C PHE A 138 -6.21 -8.69 -5.78
N LEU A 139 -6.15 -8.12 -6.99
CA LEU A 139 -6.60 -8.81 -8.20
C LEU A 139 -5.72 -10.03 -8.50
N ALA A 140 -4.41 -9.94 -8.32
CA ALA A 140 -3.50 -11.07 -8.47
C ALA A 140 -3.85 -12.19 -7.48
N ALA A 141 -4.12 -11.87 -6.21
CA ALA A 141 -4.58 -12.84 -5.23
C ALA A 141 -5.87 -13.55 -5.68
N VAL A 142 -6.86 -12.82 -6.19
CA VAL A 142 -8.10 -13.40 -6.71
C VAL A 142 -7.84 -14.31 -7.91
N ASN A 143 -6.90 -13.94 -8.79
CA ASN A 143 -6.51 -14.78 -9.94
C ASN A 143 -5.89 -16.11 -9.50
N HIS A 144 -5.21 -16.14 -8.35
CA HIS A 144 -4.70 -17.36 -7.71
C HIS A 144 -5.76 -18.11 -6.88
N GLY A 145 -7.03 -17.70 -6.94
CA GLY A 145 -8.11 -18.35 -6.19
C GLY A 145 -8.15 -17.96 -4.71
N LEU A 146 -7.39 -16.96 -4.30
CA LEU A 146 -7.42 -16.42 -2.95
C LEU A 146 -8.48 -15.33 -2.82
N SER A 147 -8.75 -14.94 -1.57
CA SER A 147 -9.66 -13.85 -1.25
C SER A 147 -9.01 -12.90 -0.25
N GLY A 148 -9.48 -11.67 -0.19
CA GLY A 148 -8.94 -10.69 0.72
C GLY A 148 -9.96 -9.64 1.14
N CYS A 149 -9.52 -8.72 1.97
CA CYS A 149 -10.28 -7.54 2.34
C CYS A 149 -9.32 -6.36 2.53
N TRP A 150 -9.67 -5.21 1.98
CA TRP A 150 -9.01 -3.96 2.30
C TRP A 150 -9.30 -3.55 3.73
N ILE A 151 -8.26 -3.14 4.46
CA ILE A 151 -8.37 -2.53 5.77
C ILE A 151 -8.23 -1.02 5.58
N GLY A 152 -9.34 -0.31 5.57
CA GLY A 152 -9.38 1.14 5.40
C GLY A 152 -9.46 1.91 6.71
N HIS A 153 -9.97 1.27 7.77
CA HIS A 153 -10.03 1.86 9.10
C HIS A 153 -8.84 1.34 9.92
N LEU A 154 -7.80 2.17 10.02
CA LEU A 154 -6.52 1.81 10.63
C LEU A 154 -5.90 3.06 11.26
N ASP A 155 -5.46 2.95 12.50
CA ASP A 155 -4.52 3.89 13.10
C ASP A 155 -3.13 3.66 12.48
N THR A 156 -2.77 4.51 11.52
CA THR A 156 -1.55 4.37 10.74
C THR A 156 -0.29 4.64 11.53
N ASP A 157 -0.36 5.51 12.55
CA ASP A 157 0.79 5.83 13.40
C ASP A 157 1.11 4.60 14.28
N ARG A 158 0.08 4.03 14.92
CA ARG A 158 0.22 2.80 15.70
C ARG A 158 0.62 1.59 14.85
N ALA A 159 0.07 1.45 13.65
CA ALA A 159 0.46 0.37 12.75
C ALA A 159 1.94 0.48 12.34
N GLY A 160 2.45 1.69 12.13
CA GLY A 160 3.87 1.94 11.89
C GLY A 160 4.74 1.51 13.06
N GLU A 161 4.35 1.79 14.30
CA GLU A 161 5.06 1.34 15.51
C GLU A 161 5.10 -0.19 15.66
N ILE A 162 4.00 -0.87 15.28
CA ILE A 162 3.89 -2.35 15.34
C ILE A 162 4.79 -3.02 14.30
N LEU A 163 4.98 -2.37 13.14
CA LEU A 163 5.70 -2.94 12.00
C LEU A 163 7.20 -2.59 11.96
N ASN A 164 7.65 -1.69 12.82
CA ASN A 164 9.07 -1.38 13.03
C ASN A 164 9.64 -2.35 14.05
#